data_72b0b3b3dbcdf54a4f8d08d540f96220
#
_entry.id   72b0b3b3dbcdf54a4f8d08d540f96220
#
_cell.length_a   1.000
_cell.length_b   1.000
_cell.length_c   1.000
_cell.angle_alpha   90.00
_cell.angle_beta   90.00
_cell.angle_gamma   90.00
#
_symmetry.space_group_name_H-M   'P 1'
#
loop_
_entity.id
_entity.type
_entity.pdbx_description
1 polymer ?
#
loop_
_entity_poly.entity_id
_entity_poly.type
_entity_poly.pdbx_seq_one_letter_code
_entity_poly.pdbx_strand_id
1 'polypeptide(L)'
;MHRAALLAADLVALLVFSAVGASFHGVGVDGGLVARTFLPLALSWLAVASLTGTYREASWRALVRTWIFAVPTGILLRQLLLGRLTSPGTPTFLLVGTTSSGLLLVLVRLAVTRLVRSP
;
A
#
# COMPACT_ATOMS: atom_id res chain seq x y z
N MET A 1 16.19 -11.29 7.50
CA MET A 1 14.77 -11.53 7.23
C MET A 1 14.57 -11.83 5.76
N HIS A 2 13.74 -12.78 5.43
CA HIS A 2 13.51 -13.18 4.04
C HIS A 2 12.78 -12.09 3.26
N ARG A 3 13.23 -11.89 2.01
CA ARG A 3 12.60 -10.93 1.09
C ARG A 3 11.13 -11.23 0.86
N ALA A 4 10.78 -12.52 0.76
CA ALA A 4 9.40 -12.94 0.58
C ALA A 4 8.51 -12.54 1.77
N ALA A 5 9.03 -12.62 2.99
CA ALA A 5 8.29 -12.21 4.18
C ALA A 5 8.05 -10.70 4.20
N LEU A 6 9.04 -9.90 3.79
CA LEU A 6 8.88 -8.45 3.69
C LEU A 6 7.86 -8.07 2.62
N LEU A 7 7.92 -8.71 1.46
CA LEU A 7 6.96 -8.48 0.39
C LEU A 7 5.55 -8.84 0.84
N ALA A 8 5.39 -10.01 1.48
CA ALA A 8 4.09 -10.43 1.98
C ALA A 8 3.54 -9.44 3.02
N ALA A 9 4.39 -8.95 3.93
CA ALA A 9 3.99 -7.96 4.92
C ALA A 9 3.50 -6.67 4.26
N ASP A 10 4.21 -6.18 3.26
CA ASP A 10 3.85 -4.95 2.57
C ASP A 10 2.54 -5.11 1.79
N LEU A 11 2.35 -6.25 1.11
CA LEU A 11 1.11 -6.53 0.39
C LEU A 11 -0.08 -6.68 1.34
N VAL A 12 0.12 -7.33 2.50
CA VAL A 12 -0.92 -7.44 3.53
C VAL A 12 -1.30 -6.04 4.04
N ALA A 13 -0.33 -5.16 4.27
CA ALA A 13 -0.60 -3.80 4.71
C ALA A 13 -1.44 -3.04 3.68
N LEU A 14 -1.13 -3.16 2.40
CA LEU A 14 -1.90 -2.53 1.33
C LEU A 14 -3.31 -3.13 1.21
N LEU A 15 -3.43 -4.44 1.43
CA LEU A 15 -4.74 -5.09 1.42
C LEU A 15 -5.60 -4.61 2.59
N VAL A 16 -5.03 -4.51 3.80
CA VAL A 16 -5.73 -3.99 4.99
C VAL A 16 -6.14 -2.53 4.74
N PHE A 17 -5.26 -1.72 4.19
CA PHE A 17 -5.59 -0.35 3.82
C PHE A 17 -6.79 -0.30 2.87
N SER A 18 -6.80 -1.14 1.84
CA SER A 18 -7.89 -1.19 0.86
C SER A 18 -9.21 -1.61 1.50
N ALA A 19 -9.19 -2.60 2.39
CA ALA A 19 -10.38 -3.08 3.09
C ALA A 19 -10.93 -2.02 4.05
N VAL A 20 -10.06 -1.37 4.82
CA VAL A 20 -10.46 -0.30 5.75
C VAL A 20 -11.03 0.88 4.97
N GLY A 21 -10.40 1.25 3.85
CA GLY A 21 -10.90 2.31 3.00
C GLY A 21 -12.29 2.02 2.46
N ALA A 22 -12.53 0.79 2.00
CA ALA A 22 -13.86 0.37 1.52
C ALA A 22 -14.91 0.50 2.63
N SER A 23 -14.54 0.11 3.86
CA SER A 23 -15.41 0.22 5.02
C SER A 23 -15.85 1.66 5.30
N PHE A 24 -14.94 2.63 5.14
CA PHE A 24 -15.23 4.04 5.39
C PHE A 24 -16.19 4.66 4.37
N HIS A 25 -16.40 4.04 3.23
CA HIS A 25 -17.35 4.54 2.22
C HIS A 25 -18.79 4.11 2.50
N GLY A 26 -19.06 3.51 3.65
CA GLY A 26 -20.42 3.16 4.08
C GLY A 26 -21.04 1.99 3.33
N VAL A 27 -20.28 1.28 2.53
CA VAL A 27 -20.76 0.19 1.68
C VAL A 27 -20.39 -1.17 2.25
N GLY A 28 -19.74 -1.18 3.42
CA GLY A 28 -19.20 -2.40 3.99
C GLY A 28 -17.97 -2.89 3.22
N VAL A 29 -17.43 -4.05 3.60
CA VAL A 29 -16.29 -4.64 2.91
C VAL A 29 -16.80 -5.45 1.73
N ASP A 30 -16.73 -4.84 0.54
CA ASP A 30 -17.07 -5.48 -0.72
C ASP A 30 -15.77 -5.90 -1.40
N GLY A 31 -15.66 -7.18 -1.74
CA GLY A 31 -14.48 -7.73 -2.41
C GLY A 31 -14.14 -7.01 -3.72
N GLY A 32 -15.16 -6.57 -4.48
CA GLY A 32 -14.94 -5.82 -5.71
C GLY A 32 -14.32 -4.45 -5.47
N LEU A 33 -14.78 -3.73 -4.44
CA LEU A 33 -14.20 -2.43 -4.05
C LEU A 33 -12.77 -2.58 -3.54
N VAL A 34 -12.53 -3.60 -2.72
CA VAL A 34 -11.20 -3.89 -2.20
C VAL A 34 -10.24 -4.17 -3.36
N ALA A 35 -10.64 -5.02 -4.31
CA ALA A 35 -9.82 -5.35 -5.46
C ALA A 35 -9.52 -4.12 -6.32
N ARG A 36 -10.48 -3.25 -6.55
CA ARG A 36 -10.30 -2.03 -7.36
C ARG A 36 -9.30 -1.06 -6.75
N THR A 37 -9.09 -1.10 -5.45
CA THR A 37 -8.09 -0.29 -4.76
C THR A 37 -6.78 -1.06 -4.62
N PHE A 38 -6.84 -2.31 -4.19
CA PHE A 38 -5.66 -3.12 -3.92
C PHE A 38 -4.86 -3.42 -5.18
N LEU A 39 -5.51 -3.80 -6.28
CA LEU A 39 -4.79 -4.21 -7.50
C LEU A 39 -3.91 -3.09 -8.08
N PRO A 40 -4.42 -1.85 -8.27
CA PRO A 40 -3.55 -0.76 -8.72
C PRO A 40 -2.40 -0.46 -7.74
N LEU A 41 -2.67 -0.51 -6.44
CA LEU A 41 -1.65 -0.29 -5.43
C LEU A 41 -0.59 -1.39 -5.46
N ALA A 42 -1.01 -2.65 -5.57
CA ALA A 42 -0.09 -3.78 -5.61
C ALA A 42 0.79 -3.73 -6.87
N LEU A 43 0.21 -3.43 -8.02
CA LEU A 43 0.95 -3.29 -9.27
C LEU A 43 1.98 -2.18 -9.18
N SER A 44 1.57 -1.01 -8.70
CA SER A 44 2.46 0.13 -8.50
C SER A 44 3.56 -0.20 -7.50
N TRP A 45 3.21 -0.85 -6.40
CA TRP A 45 4.17 -1.25 -5.38
C TRP A 45 5.23 -2.18 -5.95
N LEU A 46 4.81 -3.23 -6.65
CA LEU A 46 5.74 -4.20 -7.24
C LEU A 46 6.68 -3.54 -8.25
N ALA A 47 6.15 -2.66 -9.10
CA ALA A 47 6.96 -1.95 -10.09
C ALA A 47 7.99 -1.04 -9.42
N VAL A 48 7.55 -0.20 -8.48
CA VAL A 48 8.44 0.75 -7.79
C VAL A 48 9.43 0.01 -6.90
N ALA A 49 8.98 -1.03 -6.19
CA ALA A 49 9.85 -1.82 -5.33
C ALA A 49 10.99 -2.49 -6.12
N SER A 50 10.69 -2.93 -7.33
CA SER A 50 11.69 -3.49 -8.23
C SER A 50 12.74 -2.45 -8.63
N LEU A 51 12.30 -1.21 -8.87
CA LEU A 51 13.21 -0.13 -9.26
C LEU A 51 14.03 0.41 -8.09
N THR A 52 13.43 0.54 -6.91
CA THR A 52 14.11 1.07 -5.72
C THR A 52 14.96 0.04 -5.00
N GLY A 53 14.75 -1.24 -5.27
CA GLY A 53 15.50 -2.31 -4.61
C GLY A 53 15.15 -2.47 -3.13
N THR A 54 13.92 -2.15 -2.73
CA THR A 54 13.52 -2.17 -1.32
C THR A 54 13.71 -3.54 -0.66
N TYR A 55 13.56 -4.63 -1.42
CA TYR A 55 13.72 -5.98 -0.89
C TYR A 55 15.15 -6.48 -0.97
N ARG A 56 16.01 -5.82 -1.76
CA ARG A 56 17.44 -6.10 -1.80
C ARG A 56 18.16 -5.44 -0.63
N GLU A 57 17.82 -4.19 -0.32
CA GLU A 57 18.42 -3.45 0.80
C GLU A 57 17.79 -3.85 2.14
N ALA A 58 16.49 -4.16 2.15
CA ALA A 58 15.72 -4.49 3.35
C ALA A 58 15.84 -3.43 4.44
N SER A 59 15.96 -2.16 4.06
CA SER A 59 16.13 -1.03 4.98
C SER A 59 14.85 -0.19 5.07
N TRP A 60 14.73 0.57 6.15
CA TRP A 60 13.62 1.51 6.32
C TRP A 60 13.67 2.64 5.28
N ARG A 61 14.87 3.05 4.87
CA ARG A 61 15.04 4.04 3.80
C ARG A 61 14.44 3.57 2.49
N ALA A 62 14.72 2.32 2.12
CA ALA A 62 14.19 1.75 0.90
C ALA A 62 12.67 1.63 0.97
N LEU A 63 12.12 1.27 2.13
CA LEU A 63 10.68 1.21 2.33
C LEU A 63 10.04 2.59 2.12
N VAL A 64 10.59 3.63 2.72
CA VAL A 64 10.07 4.99 2.61
C VAL A 64 10.13 5.47 1.16
N ARG A 65 11.24 5.21 0.46
CA ARG A 65 11.36 5.55 -0.96
C ARG A 65 10.29 4.87 -1.79
N THR A 66 10.08 3.58 -1.57
CA THR A 66 9.07 2.82 -2.30
C THR A 66 7.67 3.36 -2.01
N TRP A 67 7.37 3.59 -0.73
CA TRP A 67 6.09 4.12 -0.30
C TRP A 67 5.76 5.46 -0.95
N ILE A 68 6.69 6.41 -0.91
CA ILE A 68 6.42 7.78 -1.38
C ILE A 68 6.21 7.86 -2.90
N PHE A 69 6.73 6.87 -3.65
CA PHE A 69 6.52 6.81 -5.10
C PHE A 69 5.40 5.84 -5.49
N ALA A 70 5.33 4.69 -4.83
CA ALA A 70 4.38 3.64 -5.22
C ALA A 70 2.94 3.97 -4.83
N VAL A 71 2.71 4.47 -3.62
CA VAL A 71 1.35 4.68 -3.14
C VAL A 71 0.65 5.83 -3.86
N PRO A 72 1.24 7.03 -3.99
CA PRO A 72 0.60 8.08 -4.79
C PRO A 72 0.36 7.66 -6.24
N THR A 73 1.32 6.96 -6.86
CA THR A 73 1.17 6.45 -8.23
C THR A 73 0.02 5.45 -8.31
N GLY A 74 -0.07 4.52 -7.36
CA GLY A 74 -1.14 3.54 -7.31
C GLY A 74 -2.51 4.17 -7.10
N ILE A 75 -2.61 5.19 -6.26
CA ILE A 75 -3.85 5.93 -6.05
C ILE A 75 -4.27 6.66 -7.32
N LEU A 76 -3.33 7.31 -7.99
CA LEU A 76 -3.63 7.99 -9.26
C LEU A 76 -4.05 6.99 -10.34
N LEU A 77 -3.39 5.84 -10.40
CA LEU A 77 -3.76 4.78 -11.34
C LEU A 77 -5.19 4.28 -11.06
N ARG A 78 -5.53 4.07 -9.79
CA ARG A 78 -6.88 3.69 -9.40
C ARG A 78 -7.92 4.72 -9.87
N GLN A 79 -7.65 6.01 -9.61
CA GLN A 79 -8.56 7.07 -10.00
C GLN A 79 -8.70 7.17 -11.52
N LEU A 80 -7.59 6.97 -12.24
CA LEU A 80 -7.62 6.94 -13.71
C LEU A 80 -8.48 5.79 -14.23
N LEU A 81 -8.30 4.60 -13.69
CA LEU A 81 -9.05 3.40 -14.11
C LEU A 81 -10.54 3.53 -13.79
N LEU A 82 -10.90 4.22 -12.72
CA LEU A 82 -12.30 4.46 -12.35
C LEU A 82 -12.90 5.70 -13.02
N GLY A 83 -12.12 6.42 -13.82
CA GLY A 83 -12.58 7.66 -14.44
C GLY A 83 -12.79 8.80 -13.46
N ARG A 84 -12.09 8.78 -12.33
CA ARG A 84 -12.25 9.77 -11.24
C ARG A 84 -11.02 10.63 -11.01
N LEU A 85 -10.09 10.65 -11.95
CA LEU A 85 -8.82 11.36 -11.78
C LEU A 85 -9.00 12.83 -11.43
N THR A 86 -9.98 13.49 -12.03
CA THR A 86 -10.28 14.91 -11.80
C THR A 86 -11.34 15.14 -10.73
N SER A 87 -11.75 14.08 -10.02
CA SER A 87 -12.73 14.18 -8.95
C SER A 87 -12.22 15.11 -7.83
N PRO A 88 -13.10 15.94 -7.21
CA PRO A 88 -12.70 16.82 -6.12
C PRO A 88 -12.12 16.06 -4.90
N GLY A 89 -12.48 14.81 -4.72
CA GLY A 89 -11.95 13.99 -3.62
C GLY A 89 -10.56 13.42 -3.85
N THR A 90 -10.02 13.50 -5.06
CA THR A 90 -8.71 12.90 -5.38
C THR A 90 -7.56 13.47 -4.54
N PRO A 91 -7.41 14.81 -4.35
CA PRO A 91 -6.34 15.34 -3.51
C PRO A 91 -6.43 14.86 -2.06
N THR A 92 -7.65 14.82 -1.50
CA THR A 92 -7.87 14.33 -0.13
C THR A 92 -7.51 12.84 -0.04
N PHE A 93 -7.91 12.04 -1.00
CA PHE A 93 -7.58 10.63 -1.06
C PHE A 93 -6.06 10.44 -1.13
N LEU A 94 -5.37 11.22 -1.96
CA LEU A 94 -3.91 11.15 -2.06
C LEU A 94 -3.26 11.43 -0.71
N LEU A 95 -3.66 12.49 -0.03
CA LEU A 95 -3.08 12.87 1.25
C LEU A 95 -3.38 11.84 2.34
N VAL A 96 -4.65 11.53 2.55
CA VAL A 96 -5.10 10.61 3.61
C VAL A 96 -4.64 9.19 3.31
N GLY A 97 -4.79 8.74 2.06
CA GLY A 97 -4.42 7.39 1.66
C GLY A 97 -2.92 7.15 1.76
N THR A 98 -2.10 8.10 1.33
CA THR A 98 -0.64 7.98 1.40
C THR A 98 -0.18 7.93 2.85
N THR A 99 -0.70 8.80 3.70
CA THR A 99 -0.34 8.85 5.12
C THR A 99 -0.79 7.57 5.84
N SER A 100 -2.04 7.17 5.66
CA SER A 100 -2.61 5.99 6.32
C SER A 100 -1.92 4.70 5.90
N SER A 101 -1.64 4.54 4.61
CA SER A 101 -0.95 3.35 4.10
C SER A 101 0.48 3.29 4.60
N GLY A 102 1.16 4.43 4.70
CA GLY A 102 2.50 4.50 5.28
C GLY A 102 2.52 4.01 6.72
N LEU A 103 1.55 4.44 7.51
CA LEU A 103 1.42 3.99 8.90
C LEU A 103 1.20 2.47 8.96
N LEU A 104 0.30 1.94 8.14
CA LEU A 104 0.04 0.50 8.09
C LEU A 104 1.27 -0.30 7.65
N LEU A 105 1.99 0.19 6.63
CA LEU A 105 3.23 -0.47 6.18
C LEU A 105 4.24 -0.59 7.31
N VAL A 106 4.45 0.49 8.06
CA VAL A 106 5.37 0.50 9.18
C VAL A 106 4.90 -0.45 10.28
N LEU A 107 3.62 -0.39 10.66
CA LEU A 107 3.07 -1.22 11.72
C LEU A 107 3.14 -2.71 11.37
N VAL A 108 2.75 -3.09 10.16
CA VAL A 108 2.77 -4.50 9.74
C VAL A 108 4.20 -5.00 9.66
N ARG A 109 5.12 -4.21 9.12
CA ARG A 109 6.53 -4.59 9.03
C ARG A 109 7.16 -4.76 10.42
N LEU A 110 6.85 -3.87 11.36
CA LEU A 110 7.30 -4.01 12.75
C LEU A 110 6.77 -5.28 13.38
N ALA A 111 5.49 -5.58 13.20
CA ALA A 111 4.88 -6.79 13.73
C ALA A 111 5.54 -8.05 13.17
N VAL A 112 5.71 -8.11 11.86
CA VAL A 112 6.34 -9.25 11.18
C VAL A 112 7.79 -9.41 11.63
N THR A 113 8.54 -8.32 11.72
CA THR A 113 9.94 -8.36 12.16
C THR A 113 10.05 -8.90 13.58
N ARG A 114 9.16 -8.49 14.49
CA ARG A 114 9.15 -9.00 15.87
C ARG A 114 8.80 -10.48 15.93
N LEU A 115 7.81 -10.91 15.14
CA LEU A 115 7.40 -12.32 15.10
C LEU A 115 8.52 -13.21 14.57
N VAL A 116 9.23 -12.79 13.54
CA VAL A 116 10.33 -13.54 12.94
C VAL A 116 11.55 -13.58 13.86
N ARG A 117 11.77 -12.54 14.67
CA ARG A 117 12.90 -12.48 15.62
C ARG A 117 12.63 -13.23 16.92
N SER A 118 11.40 -13.56 17.22
CA SER A 118 11.06 -14.30 18.44
C SER A 118 11.63 -15.70 18.38
N PRO A 119 12.34 -16.15 19.42
CA PRO A 119 12.86 -17.52 19.46
C PRO A 119 11.75 -18.57 19.55
#